data_cacd6dea94bd48f4866933ba1d6f6cc0
#
_entry.id   cacd6dea94bd48f4866933ba1d6f6cc0
#
_cell.length_a   1.000
_cell.length_b   1.000
_cell.length_c   1.000
_cell.angle_alpha   90.00
_cell.angle_beta   90.00
_cell.angle_gamma   90.00
#
_symmetry.space_group_name_H-M   'P 1'
#
loop_
_entity.id
_entity.type
_entity.pdbx_description
1 polymer ?
#
loop_
_entity_poly.entity_id
_entity_poly.type
_entity_poly.pdbx_seq_one_letter_code
_entity_poly.pdbx_strand_id
1 'polypeptide(L)'
;MLTVWGWLPEILGQWVAEIRPLMAAAGNPALWPSERAPRVGLQQINARFAAYREALGLDGGVDFHSLRRSYVTHLIEAGWDSFFVQQQAGHAHASTTSIYTCVSSDYRTRTLRRALDQTITSALDAGGPR
;
A
#
# COMPACT_ATOMS: atom_id res chain seq x y z
N MET A 1 -8.58 11.60 -2.12
CA MET A 1 -8.81 10.73 -3.30
C MET A 1 -7.63 9.78 -3.39
N LEU A 2 -7.85 8.48 -3.47
CA LEU A 2 -6.76 7.50 -3.64
C LEU A 2 -6.54 7.25 -5.12
N THR A 3 -5.27 7.20 -5.54
CA THR A 3 -4.91 6.85 -6.91
C THR A 3 -4.97 5.34 -7.07
N VAL A 4 -5.65 4.89 -8.12
CA VAL A 4 -5.75 3.49 -8.52
C VAL A 4 -5.12 3.36 -9.90
N TRP A 5 -4.21 2.41 -10.06
CA TRP A 5 -3.43 2.27 -11.28
C TRP A 5 -3.42 0.85 -11.84
N GLY A 6 -2.86 0.71 -13.04
CA GLY A 6 -2.75 -0.55 -13.77
C GLY A 6 -4.12 -1.08 -14.21
N TRP A 7 -4.31 -2.36 -14.09
CA TRP A 7 -5.52 -3.10 -14.45
C TRP A 7 -6.69 -2.94 -13.46
N LEU A 8 -6.43 -2.41 -12.26
CA LEU A 8 -7.43 -2.34 -11.18
C LEU A 8 -8.63 -1.42 -11.50
N PRO A 9 -8.48 -0.23 -12.15
CA PRO A 9 -9.62 0.59 -12.56
C PRO A 9 -10.57 -0.13 -13.50
N GLU A 10 -10.05 -0.92 -14.43
CA GLU A 10 -10.85 -1.69 -15.38
C GLU A 10 -11.68 -2.75 -14.67
N ILE A 11 -11.05 -3.57 -13.81
CA ILE A 11 -11.76 -4.59 -13.01
C ILE A 11 -12.80 -3.96 -12.08
N LEU A 12 -12.49 -2.84 -11.42
CA LEU A 12 -13.46 -2.13 -10.59
C LEU A 12 -14.61 -1.57 -11.43
N GLY A 13 -14.32 -1.09 -12.64
CA GLY A 13 -15.35 -0.63 -13.59
C GLY A 13 -16.31 -1.75 -13.96
N GLN A 14 -15.79 -2.91 -14.35
CA GLN A 14 -16.59 -4.10 -14.65
C GLN A 14 -17.39 -4.56 -13.43
N TRP A 15 -16.76 -4.63 -12.27
CA TRP A 15 -17.46 -4.94 -11.03
C TRP A 15 -18.66 -4.04 -10.79
N VAL A 16 -18.46 -2.73 -10.87
CA VAL A 16 -19.52 -1.74 -10.59
C VAL A 16 -20.63 -1.78 -11.62
N ALA A 17 -20.30 -1.94 -12.90
CA ALA A 17 -21.25 -1.87 -14.00
C ALA A 17 -22.02 -3.18 -14.22
N GLU A 18 -21.36 -4.33 -14.06
CA GLU A 18 -21.89 -5.62 -14.52
C GLU A 18 -22.26 -6.54 -13.35
N ILE A 19 -21.37 -6.69 -12.35
CA ILE A 19 -21.52 -7.71 -11.32
C ILE A 19 -22.27 -7.18 -10.10
N ARG A 20 -21.89 -6.00 -9.61
CA ARG A 20 -22.49 -5.40 -8.41
C ARG A 20 -23.99 -5.23 -8.50
N PRO A 21 -24.61 -4.82 -9.64
CA PRO A 21 -26.07 -4.71 -9.77
C PRO A 21 -26.82 -6.04 -9.59
N LEU A 22 -26.16 -7.16 -9.88
CA LEU A 22 -26.74 -8.50 -9.69
C LEU A 22 -26.76 -8.92 -8.22
N MET A 23 -25.90 -8.34 -7.39
CA MET A 23 -25.72 -8.69 -5.98
C MET A 23 -26.33 -7.69 -5.01
N ALA A 24 -26.51 -6.44 -5.44
CA ALA A 24 -26.98 -5.36 -4.60
C ALA A 24 -28.46 -5.08 -4.80
N ALA A 25 -29.21 -4.89 -3.71
CA ALA A 25 -30.54 -4.33 -3.77
C ALA A 25 -30.51 -2.91 -4.36
N ALA A 26 -31.58 -2.50 -5.02
CA ALA A 26 -31.72 -1.16 -5.58
C ALA A 26 -31.46 -0.09 -4.50
N GLY A 27 -30.63 0.89 -4.81
CA GLY A 27 -30.26 1.97 -3.88
C GLY A 27 -29.21 1.61 -2.83
N ASN A 28 -28.66 0.40 -2.82
CA ASN A 28 -27.57 0.04 -1.90
C ASN A 28 -26.29 0.82 -2.24
N PRO A 29 -25.74 1.68 -1.36
CA PRO A 29 -24.54 2.47 -1.63
C PRO A 29 -23.22 1.70 -1.46
N ALA A 30 -23.27 0.46 -0.92
CA ALA A 30 -22.04 -0.29 -0.64
C ALA A 30 -21.34 -0.73 -1.93
N LEU A 31 -20.05 -0.48 -2.04
CA LEU A 31 -19.21 -0.97 -3.14
C LEU A 31 -19.15 -2.51 -3.14
N TRP A 32 -19.09 -3.11 -1.95
CA TRP A 32 -19.04 -4.55 -1.73
C TRP A 32 -20.30 -5.02 -1.00
N PRO A 33 -21.37 -5.33 -1.72
CA PRO A 33 -22.57 -5.94 -1.13
C PRO A 33 -22.29 -7.37 -0.69
N SER A 34 -23.19 -7.92 0.11
CA SER A 34 -23.16 -9.31 0.56
C SER A 34 -24.55 -9.91 0.36
N GLU A 35 -24.64 -11.22 0.13
CA GLU A 35 -25.92 -11.93 0.02
C GLU A 35 -26.78 -11.84 1.29
N ARG A 36 -26.13 -11.69 2.44
CA ARG A 36 -26.78 -11.73 3.76
C ARG A 36 -26.89 -10.39 4.45
N ALA A 37 -26.24 -9.36 3.91
CA ALA A 37 -26.20 -8.02 4.50
C ALA A 37 -25.97 -6.97 3.42
N PRO A 38 -26.37 -5.70 3.66
CA PRO A 38 -26.15 -4.64 2.70
C PRO A 38 -24.68 -4.46 2.29
N ARG A 39 -23.75 -4.86 3.17
CA ARG A 39 -22.31 -4.75 2.95
C ARG A 39 -21.58 -5.95 3.55
N VAL A 40 -20.50 -6.38 2.89
CA VAL A 40 -19.61 -7.41 3.44
C VAL A 40 -19.01 -6.96 4.78
N GLY A 41 -19.06 -7.85 5.77
CA GLY A 41 -18.52 -7.59 7.11
C GLY A 41 -17.02 -7.85 7.20
N LEU A 42 -16.33 -7.13 8.10
CA LEU A 42 -14.88 -7.29 8.33
C LEU A 42 -14.52 -8.73 8.73
N GLN A 43 -15.36 -9.38 9.55
CA GLN A 43 -15.13 -10.78 9.93
C GLN A 43 -15.13 -11.72 8.72
N GLN A 44 -16.05 -11.50 7.77
CA GLN A 44 -16.14 -12.30 6.55
C GLN A 44 -14.92 -12.13 5.66
N ILE A 45 -14.44 -10.87 5.53
CA ILE A 45 -13.21 -10.55 4.80
C ILE A 45 -11.99 -11.22 5.45
N ASN A 46 -11.86 -11.10 6.77
CA ASN A 46 -10.76 -11.70 7.52
C ASN A 46 -10.79 -13.25 7.45
N ALA A 47 -11.96 -13.86 7.55
CA ALA A 47 -12.10 -15.31 7.41
C ALA A 47 -11.69 -15.80 6.02
N ARG A 48 -12.05 -15.05 4.96
CA ARG A 48 -11.65 -15.37 3.60
C ARG A 48 -10.15 -15.23 3.40
N PHE A 49 -9.56 -14.16 3.95
CA PHE A 49 -8.11 -13.96 3.92
C PHE A 49 -7.38 -15.11 4.65
N ALA A 50 -7.85 -15.49 5.83
CA ALA A 50 -7.27 -16.60 6.59
C ALA A 50 -7.30 -17.92 5.79
N ALA A 51 -8.40 -18.21 5.10
CA ALA A 51 -8.49 -19.39 4.23
C ALA A 51 -7.48 -19.34 3.06
N TYR A 52 -7.29 -18.18 2.41
CA TYR A 52 -6.26 -18.05 1.37
C TYR A 52 -4.85 -18.15 1.92
N ARG A 53 -4.57 -17.54 3.08
CA ARG A 53 -3.30 -17.65 3.77
C ARG A 53 -2.93 -19.12 4.05
N GLU A 54 -3.86 -19.88 4.57
CA GLU A 54 -3.69 -21.31 4.86
C GLU A 54 -3.47 -22.11 3.56
N ALA A 55 -4.31 -21.91 2.55
CA ALA A 55 -4.21 -22.59 1.27
C ALA A 55 -2.86 -22.32 0.54
N LEU A 56 -2.26 -21.15 0.75
CA LEU A 56 -0.98 -20.77 0.19
C LEU A 56 0.23 -21.09 1.09
N GLY A 57 0.01 -21.67 2.25
CA GLY A 57 1.07 -22.01 3.21
C GLY A 57 1.81 -20.78 3.75
N LEU A 58 1.17 -19.62 3.80
CA LEU A 58 1.78 -18.39 4.32
C LEU A 58 1.82 -18.40 5.84
N ASP A 59 2.80 -17.68 6.41
CA ASP A 59 2.94 -17.54 7.87
C ASP A 59 1.64 -17.04 8.53
N GLY A 60 1.32 -17.59 9.70
CA GLY A 60 0.10 -17.27 10.45
C GLY A 60 -0.01 -15.81 10.90
N GLY A 61 1.10 -15.09 10.99
CA GLY A 61 1.17 -13.66 11.31
C GLY A 61 0.83 -12.73 10.15
N VAL A 62 0.71 -13.25 8.92
CA VAL A 62 0.31 -12.44 7.75
C VAL A 62 -1.17 -12.11 7.83
N ASP A 63 -1.50 -10.83 7.81
CA ASP A 63 -2.86 -10.29 7.85
C ASP A 63 -3.04 -9.15 6.83
N PHE A 64 -4.22 -8.56 6.75
CA PHE A 64 -4.45 -7.39 5.89
C PHE A 64 -3.56 -6.20 6.23
N HIS A 65 -3.19 -6.07 7.51
CA HIS A 65 -2.29 -5.00 7.94
C HIS A 65 -0.87 -5.22 7.42
N SER A 66 -0.45 -6.49 7.31
CA SER A 66 0.82 -6.87 6.69
C SER A 66 0.88 -6.46 5.22
N LEU A 67 -0.20 -6.65 4.44
CA LEU A 67 -0.29 -6.20 3.05
C LEU A 67 -0.15 -4.68 2.94
N ARG A 68 -0.85 -3.94 3.80
CA ARG A 68 -0.74 -2.49 3.86
C ARG A 68 0.67 -2.02 4.22
N ARG A 69 1.30 -2.66 5.22
CA ARG A 69 2.68 -2.35 5.61
C ARG A 69 3.66 -2.62 4.48
N SER A 70 3.52 -3.75 3.78
CA SER A 70 4.31 -4.08 2.60
C SER A 70 4.15 -3.04 1.50
N TYR A 71 2.93 -2.62 1.20
CA TYR A 71 2.65 -1.58 0.21
C TYR A 71 3.37 -0.27 0.56
N VAL A 72 3.25 0.21 1.80
CA VAL A 72 3.94 1.42 2.27
C VAL A 72 5.47 1.26 2.17
N THR A 73 6.01 0.13 2.63
CA THR A 73 7.45 -0.17 2.56
C THR A 73 7.96 -0.13 1.13
N HIS A 74 7.29 -0.83 0.22
CA HIS A 74 7.71 -0.87 -1.19
C HIS A 74 7.67 0.50 -1.86
N LEU A 75 6.66 1.32 -1.59
CA LEU A 75 6.60 2.68 -2.14
C LEU A 75 7.75 3.56 -1.64
N ILE A 76 8.04 3.51 -0.33
CA ILE A 76 9.16 4.27 0.24
C ILE A 76 10.50 3.76 -0.32
N GLU A 77 10.69 2.44 -0.42
CA GLU A 77 11.91 1.84 -0.97
C GLU A 77 12.08 2.11 -2.47
N ALA A 78 11.00 2.32 -3.20
CA ALA A 78 11.00 2.78 -4.58
C ALA A 78 11.27 4.29 -4.73
N GLY A 79 11.41 5.02 -3.62
CA GLY A 79 11.74 6.44 -3.61
C GLY A 79 10.55 7.38 -3.78
N TRP A 80 9.32 6.88 -3.58
CA TRP A 80 8.14 7.73 -3.60
C TRP A 80 8.13 8.73 -2.43
N ASP A 81 7.60 9.91 -2.68
CA ASP A 81 7.45 10.93 -1.65
C ASP A 81 6.65 10.42 -0.44
N SER A 82 7.16 10.67 0.76
CA SER A 82 6.56 10.13 1.99
C SER A 82 5.17 10.69 2.28
N PHE A 83 4.89 11.94 1.89
CA PHE A 83 3.57 12.54 2.05
C PHE A 83 2.57 11.91 1.09
N PHE A 84 2.98 11.66 -0.15
CA PHE A 84 2.18 10.90 -1.12
C PHE A 84 1.86 9.50 -0.59
N VAL A 85 2.86 8.78 -0.09
CA VAL A 85 2.67 7.42 0.47
C VAL A 85 1.70 7.44 1.66
N GLN A 86 1.81 8.44 2.52
CA GLN A 86 0.90 8.64 3.64
C GLN A 86 -0.56 8.84 3.19
N GLN A 87 -0.78 9.68 2.19
CA GLN A 87 -2.10 9.90 1.62
C GLN A 87 -2.66 8.63 0.97
N GLN A 88 -1.85 7.92 0.20
CA GLN A 88 -2.24 6.66 -0.45
C GLN A 88 -2.57 5.57 0.56
N ALA A 89 -1.85 5.52 1.67
CA ALA A 89 -2.16 4.61 2.75
C ALA A 89 -3.42 5.01 3.56
N GLY A 90 -4.00 6.21 3.33
CA GLY A 90 -5.18 6.68 4.06
C GLY A 90 -4.91 6.95 5.54
N HIS A 91 -3.71 7.37 5.90
CA HIS A 91 -3.35 7.77 7.25
C HIS A 91 -3.72 9.23 7.49
N ALA A 92 -4.86 9.49 8.14
CA ALA A 92 -5.27 10.85 8.48
C ALA A 92 -4.35 11.53 9.52
N HIS A 93 -3.61 10.76 10.34
CA HIS A 93 -2.83 11.26 11.48
C HIS A 93 -1.52 10.51 11.78
N ALA A 94 -0.97 9.75 10.85
CA ALA A 94 0.31 9.09 11.10
C ALA A 94 1.44 10.13 11.11
N SER A 95 2.20 10.17 12.20
CA SER A 95 3.43 10.96 12.23
C SER A 95 4.37 10.44 11.14
N THR A 96 5.06 11.34 10.44
CA THR A 96 6.03 11.02 9.38
C THR A 96 7.04 9.95 9.84
N THR A 97 7.37 9.94 11.11
CA THR A 97 8.29 8.98 11.74
C THR A 97 7.81 7.53 11.64
N SER A 98 6.49 7.26 11.71
CA SER A 98 5.97 5.90 11.66
C SER A 98 6.09 5.25 10.26
N ILE A 99 6.16 6.05 9.21
CA ILE A 99 6.34 5.54 7.83
C ILE A 99 7.75 4.96 7.67
N TYR A 100 8.76 5.62 8.23
CA TYR A 100 10.16 5.19 8.12
C TYR A 100 10.52 4.01 9.04
N THR A 101 9.70 3.70 10.04
CA THR A 101 9.95 2.50 10.89
C THR A 101 9.72 1.19 10.16
N CYS A 102 8.95 1.20 9.07
CA CYS A 102 8.67 0.02 8.25
C CYS A 102 9.76 -0.28 7.21
N VAL A 103 10.77 0.60 7.07
CA VAL A 103 11.79 0.50 6.02
C VAL A 103 12.90 -0.46 6.43
N SER A 104 13.34 -1.32 5.50
CA SER A 104 14.39 -2.30 5.75
C SER A 104 15.74 -1.64 6.11
N SER A 105 16.56 -2.33 6.90
CA SER A 105 17.94 -1.91 7.22
C SER A 105 18.77 -1.72 5.95
N ASP A 106 18.53 -2.56 4.96
CA ASP A 106 19.21 -2.55 3.67
C ASP A 106 18.91 -1.27 2.86
N TYR A 107 17.66 -0.83 2.86
CA TYR A 107 17.28 0.45 2.24
C TYR A 107 17.94 1.64 2.95
N ARG A 108 17.94 1.65 4.29
CA ARG A 108 18.60 2.72 5.08
C ARG A 108 20.08 2.81 4.75
N THR A 109 20.77 1.67 4.68
CA THR A 109 22.19 1.61 4.34
C THR A 109 22.46 2.10 2.91
N ARG A 110 21.65 1.67 1.94
CA ARG A 110 21.79 2.12 0.54
C ARG A 110 21.50 3.61 0.38
N THR A 111 20.48 4.12 1.06
CA THR A 111 20.13 5.55 1.02
C THR A 111 21.23 6.41 1.63
N LEU A 112 21.77 6.00 2.78
CA LEU A 112 22.90 6.67 3.43
C LEU A 112 24.15 6.68 2.53
N ARG A 113 24.51 5.52 1.94
CA ARG A 113 25.61 5.43 1.00
C ARG A 113 25.43 6.39 -0.17
N ARG A 114 24.27 6.37 -0.82
CA ARG A 114 23.99 7.27 -1.95
C ARG A 114 24.14 8.74 -1.57
N ALA A 115 23.63 9.14 -0.39
CA ALA A 115 23.76 10.51 0.10
C ALA A 115 25.22 10.88 0.35
N LEU A 116 26.01 9.99 0.94
CA LEU A 116 27.45 10.21 1.16
C LEU A 116 28.21 10.31 -0.15
N ASP A 117 27.99 9.41 -1.10
CA ASP A 117 28.63 9.43 -2.41
C ASP A 117 28.35 10.73 -3.16
N GLN A 118 27.08 11.21 -3.14
CA GLN A 118 26.70 12.49 -3.73
C GLN A 118 27.42 13.67 -3.07
N THR A 119 27.53 13.66 -1.74
CA THR A 119 28.20 14.72 -0.98
C THR A 119 29.69 14.75 -1.29
N ILE A 120 30.34 13.57 -1.34
CA ILE A 120 31.76 13.44 -1.68
C ILE A 120 32.01 13.91 -3.12
N THR A 121 31.21 13.47 -4.09
CA THR A 121 31.34 13.88 -5.49
C THR A 121 31.20 15.39 -5.62
N SER A 122 30.16 15.97 -5.00
CA SER A 122 29.95 17.44 -5.04
C SER A 122 31.10 18.22 -4.40
N ALA A 123 31.70 17.70 -3.32
CA ALA A 123 32.84 18.32 -2.65
C ALA A 123 34.13 18.24 -3.50
N LEU A 124 34.34 17.14 -4.21
CA LEU A 124 35.48 16.97 -5.12
C LEU A 124 35.35 17.89 -6.35
N ASP A 125 34.13 17.99 -6.90
CA ASP A 125 33.88 18.90 -8.05
C ASP A 125 34.01 20.38 -7.68
N ALA A 126 33.64 20.75 -6.44
CA ALA A 126 33.78 22.10 -5.93
C ALA A 126 35.24 22.48 -5.56
N GLY A 127 36.08 21.47 -5.30
CA GLY A 127 37.50 21.62 -4.89
C GLY A 127 38.50 21.54 -6.04
N GLY A 128 38.08 21.58 -7.29
CA GLY A 128 38.97 21.60 -8.47
C GLY A 128 39.97 22.74 -8.45
N PRO A 129 41.16 22.57 -9.06
CA PRO A 129 42.29 23.46 -8.87
C PRO A 129 42.00 24.89 -9.36
N ARG A 130 42.33 25.85 -8.50
CA ARG A 130 42.43 27.29 -8.87
C ARG A 130 43.65 27.52 -9.71
#